data_a55e55cfca68bbf4fd7e77b73f413134
#
_entry.id   a55e55cfca68bbf4fd7e77b73f413134
#
_cell.length_a   1.000
_cell.length_b   1.000
_cell.length_c   1.000
_cell.angle_alpha   90.00
_cell.angle_beta   90.00
_cell.angle_gamma   90.00
#
_symmetry.space_group_name_H-M   'P 1'
#
loop_
_entity.id
_entity.type
_entity.pdbx_description
1 polymer ?
#
loop_
_entity_poly.entity_id
_entity_poly.type
_entity_poly.pdbx_seq_one_letter_code
_entity_poly.pdbx_strand_id
1 'polypeptide(L)'
;MSVNKEIKKVTTNTLQKMKAAGEKISMLTAYDFSFARIIDNAGIDIILVGDSASNVMLGHETTLPITIEHMIYHASAVIRGVNRCLVVVDLPFGSYQSNSDIALASAIRIMKETGAHSIKLEGGEEVVDSVKRIVSAGIPVMGHLGLTPQSIYKFGTYTVRAKEADEANKLRRDAKLLEKAGCFGVVLEKIPAELAKEVTESLHIPTIGIGAGMHCDGQVLVMHDMLGINTEFKPRFLRQYLNLNEQITTAVQQYIKDVKGKSFPKESEQY
;
A
#
# COMPACT_ATOMS: atom_id res chain seq x y z
N MET A 1 19.94 31.92 13.34
CA MET A 1 18.79 31.85 12.42
C MET A 1 18.64 30.40 11.99
N SER A 2 17.61 29.70 12.48
CA SER A 2 17.28 28.33 12.04
C SER A 2 16.72 28.43 10.63
N VAL A 3 17.48 27.96 9.65
CA VAL A 3 16.95 27.77 8.28
C VAL A 3 15.96 26.62 8.38
N ASN A 4 14.68 26.92 8.48
CA ASN A 4 13.63 25.92 8.26
C ASN A 4 13.83 25.38 6.84
N LYS A 5 14.46 24.20 6.70
CA LYS A 5 14.52 23.48 5.44
C LYS A 5 13.07 23.13 5.11
N GLU A 6 12.52 23.81 4.10
CA GLU A 6 11.16 23.52 3.61
C GLU A 6 11.09 22.05 3.21
N ILE A 7 10.24 21.27 3.89
CA ILE A 7 10.10 19.84 3.63
C ILE A 7 9.42 19.69 2.26
N LYS A 8 10.17 19.24 1.27
CA LYS A 8 9.65 18.99 -0.08
C LYS A 8 8.73 17.78 -0.07
N LYS A 9 7.43 18.00 -0.18
CA LYS A 9 6.42 16.94 -0.23
C LYS A 9 6.51 16.12 -1.51
N VAL A 10 6.28 14.82 -1.39
CA VAL A 10 6.11 13.91 -2.52
C VAL A 10 4.67 14.03 -3.03
N THR A 11 4.53 14.24 -4.33
CA THR A 11 3.23 14.37 -5.03
C THR A 11 3.19 13.40 -6.20
N THR A 12 2.03 13.22 -6.81
CA THR A 12 1.89 12.42 -8.04
C THR A 12 2.82 12.90 -9.15
N ASN A 13 3.03 14.23 -9.29
CA ASN A 13 3.98 14.80 -10.23
C ASN A 13 5.45 14.47 -9.87
N THR A 14 5.78 14.37 -8.57
CA THR A 14 7.11 13.93 -8.14
C THR A 14 7.37 12.50 -8.62
N LEU A 15 6.41 11.60 -8.49
CA LEU A 15 6.56 10.20 -8.93
C LEU A 15 6.73 10.07 -10.43
N GLN A 16 6.03 10.90 -11.23
CA GLN A 16 6.23 10.95 -12.68
C GLN A 16 7.63 11.42 -13.06
N LYS A 17 8.15 12.42 -12.34
CA LYS A 17 9.53 12.90 -12.55
C LYS A 17 10.56 11.84 -12.17
N MET A 18 10.35 11.09 -11.10
CA MET A 18 11.20 9.97 -10.69
C MET A 18 11.25 8.91 -11.79
N LYS A 19 10.10 8.49 -12.34
CA LYS A 19 10.04 7.56 -13.47
C LYS A 19 10.83 8.10 -14.68
N ALA A 20 10.60 9.34 -15.08
CA ALA A 20 11.29 9.95 -16.21
C ALA A 20 12.80 10.04 -16.01
N ALA A 21 13.27 10.17 -14.77
CA ALA A 21 14.70 10.18 -14.40
C ALA A 21 15.28 8.78 -14.17
N GLY A 22 14.49 7.70 -14.24
CA GLY A 22 14.93 6.34 -13.91
C GLY A 22 15.17 6.13 -12.40
N GLU A 23 14.71 7.06 -11.54
CA GLU A 23 14.81 6.96 -10.09
C GLU A 23 13.72 6.01 -9.56
N LYS A 24 14.11 5.07 -8.68
CA LYS A 24 13.18 4.08 -8.13
C LYS A 24 12.34 4.67 -7.01
N ILE A 25 11.05 4.31 -7.01
CA ILE A 25 10.04 4.74 -6.03
C ILE A 25 9.93 3.70 -4.93
N SER A 26 10.08 4.14 -3.69
CA SER A 26 9.90 3.28 -2.51
C SER A 26 8.50 3.45 -1.93
N MET A 27 7.81 2.32 -1.70
CA MET A 27 6.48 2.31 -1.11
C MET A 27 6.39 1.25 -0.02
N LEU A 28 5.71 1.56 1.08
CA LEU A 28 5.52 0.65 2.21
C LEU A 28 4.13 0.86 2.81
N THR A 29 3.51 -0.19 3.33
CA THR A 29 2.25 -0.01 4.06
C THR A 29 2.49 0.58 5.45
N ALA A 30 1.51 1.32 5.96
CA ALA A 30 1.40 1.68 7.37
C ALA A 30 -0.08 1.83 7.76
N TYR A 31 -0.40 1.64 9.06
CA TYR A 31 -1.78 1.57 9.53
C TYR A 31 -2.04 2.39 10.79
N ASP A 32 -1.01 3.00 11.36
CA ASP A 32 -1.09 3.82 12.57
C ASP A 32 -0.13 5.01 12.53
N PHE A 33 -0.31 5.92 13.49
CA PHE A 33 0.46 7.15 13.62
C PHE A 33 1.96 6.92 13.87
N SER A 34 2.30 5.98 14.74
CA SER A 34 3.68 5.79 15.20
C SER A 34 4.57 5.23 14.11
N PHE A 35 4.12 4.17 13.45
CA PHE A 35 4.83 3.59 12.31
C PHE A 35 4.85 4.53 11.11
N ALA A 36 3.75 5.22 10.81
CA ALA A 36 3.71 6.20 9.72
C ALA A 36 4.78 7.29 9.91
N ARG A 37 4.93 7.83 11.13
CA ARG A 37 5.95 8.83 11.45
C ARG A 37 7.37 8.30 11.32
N ILE A 38 7.63 7.06 11.78
CA ILE A 38 8.95 6.43 11.66
C ILE A 38 9.30 6.24 10.17
N ILE A 39 8.36 5.73 9.39
CA ILE A 39 8.55 5.43 7.96
C ILE A 39 8.72 6.73 7.14
N ASP A 40 7.92 7.76 7.41
CA ASP A 40 8.05 9.06 6.74
C ASP A 40 9.41 9.72 7.05
N ASN A 41 9.83 9.69 8.32
CA ASN A 41 11.14 10.20 8.74
C ASN A 41 12.31 9.41 8.13
N ALA A 42 12.12 8.13 7.82
CA ALA A 42 13.10 7.31 7.12
C ALA A 42 13.24 7.68 5.62
N GLY A 43 12.33 8.52 5.09
CA GLY A 43 12.41 9.05 3.73
C GLY A 43 11.68 8.24 2.68
N ILE A 44 10.70 7.42 3.05
CA ILE A 44 9.84 6.70 2.09
C ILE A 44 9.13 7.66 1.14
N ASP A 45 8.89 7.27 -0.10
CA ASP A 45 8.19 8.13 -1.06
C ASP A 45 6.67 8.01 -0.95
N ILE A 46 6.17 6.80 -0.75
CA ILE A 46 4.73 6.52 -0.64
C ILE A 46 4.46 5.67 0.60
N ILE A 47 3.43 6.04 1.35
CA ILE A 47 2.79 5.16 2.33
C ILE A 47 1.45 4.70 1.76
N LEU A 48 1.21 3.38 1.80
CA LEU A 48 -0.05 2.75 1.47
C LEU A 48 -0.80 2.40 2.76
N VAL A 49 -1.99 2.97 2.93
CA VAL A 49 -2.97 2.43 3.87
C VAL A 49 -3.74 1.36 3.11
N GLY A 50 -3.19 0.14 3.15
CA GLY A 50 -3.71 -1.00 2.38
C GLY A 50 -4.87 -1.71 3.07
N ASP A 51 -5.76 -2.31 2.29
CA ASP A 51 -6.80 -3.23 2.81
C ASP A 51 -6.20 -4.50 3.42
N SER A 52 -4.90 -4.76 3.19
CA SER A 52 -4.08 -5.72 3.95
C SER A 52 -4.10 -5.49 5.47
N ALA A 53 -4.57 -4.32 5.96
CA ALA A 53 -4.91 -4.10 7.36
C ALA A 53 -5.92 -5.15 7.88
N SER A 54 -6.79 -5.67 7.01
CA SER A 54 -7.69 -6.78 7.33
C SER A 54 -6.92 -8.00 7.88
N ASN A 55 -5.80 -8.34 7.25
CA ASN A 55 -4.97 -9.48 7.65
C ASN A 55 -4.07 -9.13 8.85
N VAL A 56 -3.26 -8.06 8.74
CA VAL A 56 -2.16 -7.81 9.68
C VAL A 56 -2.57 -7.00 10.92
N MET A 57 -3.70 -6.30 10.88
CA MET A 57 -4.22 -5.53 12.01
C MET A 57 -5.45 -6.17 12.65
N LEU A 58 -6.34 -6.76 11.84
CA LEU A 58 -7.61 -7.33 12.31
C LEU A 58 -7.58 -8.87 12.41
N GLY A 59 -6.54 -9.53 11.86
CA GLY A 59 -6.38 -10.99 11.93
C GLY A 59 -7.33 -11.79 11.05
N HIS A 60 -7.92 -11.17 10.02
CA HIS A 60 -8.76 -11.88 9.06
C HIS A 60 -7.92 -12.67 8.04
N GLU A 61 -8.48 -13.75 7.49
CA GLU A 61 -7.81 -14.57 6.47
C GLU A 61 -7.69 -13.86 5.11
N THR A 62 -8.61 -12.93 4.80
CA THR A 62 -8.66 -12.19 3.53
C THR A 62 -8.81 -10.70 3.76
N THR A 63 -8.63 -9.90 2.68
CA THR A 63 -8.85 -8.45 2.72
C THR A 63 -10.35 -8.07 2.67
N LEU A 64 -11.25 -9.01 2.39
CA LEU A 64 -12.67 -8.74 2.14
C LEU A 64 -13.46 -8.16 3.33
N PRO A 65 -13.20 -8.58 4.60
CA PRO A 65 -14.01 -8.10 5.72
C PRO A 65 -13.78 -6.65 6.14
N ILE A 66 -12.66 -6.03 5.71
CA ILE A 66 -12.36 -4.66 6.13
C ILE A 66 -13.37 -3.68 5.53
N THR A 67 -13.84 -2.72 6.34
CA THR A 67 -14.84 -1.75 5.92
C THR A 67 -14.22 -0.40 5.59
N ILE A 68 -14.99 0.50 4.96
CA ILE A 68 -14.56 1.86 4.69
C ILE A 68 -14.31 2.65 5.99
N GLU A 69 -15.04 2.37 7.06
CA GLU A 69 -14.86 2.95 8.38
C GLU A 69 -13.50 2.57 8.98
N HIS A 70 -13.10 1.30 8.85
CA HIS A 70 -11.78 0.84 9.25
C HIS A 70 -10.67 1.54 8.45
N MET A 71 -10.86 1.67 7.13
CA MET A 71 -9.89 2.35 6.27
C MET A 71 -9.76 3.84 6.64
N ILE A 72 -10.87 4.52 6.94
CA ILE A 72 -10.89 5.91 7.41
C ILE A 72 -10.16 6.03 8.76
N TYR A 73 -10.39 5.10 9.68
CA TYR A 73 -9.71 5.08 10.99
C TYR A 73 -8.18 4.99 10.83
N HIS A 74 -7.70 4.00 10.07
CA HIS A 74 -6.28 3.81 9.81
C HIS A 74 -5.66 4.98 9.05
N ALA A 75 -6.30 5.43 7.97
CA ALA A 75 -5.81 6.52 7.14
C ALA A 75 -5.71 7.84 7.93
N SER A 76 -6.69 8.13 8.79
CA SER A 76 -6.67 9.32 9.66
C SER A 76 -5.49 9.30 10.64
N ALA A 77 -5.13 8.12 11.16
CA ALA A 77 -3.97 7.97 12.04
C ALA A 77 -2.66 8.16 11.27
N VAL A 78 -2.54 7.55 10.07
CA VAL A 78 -1.37 7.66 9.20
C VAL A 78 -1.13 9.11 8.76
N ILE A 79 -2.19 9.80 8.29
CA ILE A 79 -2.08 11.21 7.82
C ILE A 79 -1.54 12.14 8.91
N ARG A 80 -1.94 11.93 10.16
CA ARG A 80 -1.38 12.73 11.28
C ARG A 80 0.09 12.44 11.57
N GLY A 81 0.60 11.28 11.11
CA GLY A 81 1.99 10.86 11.32
C GLY A 81 2.97 11.33 10.25
N VAL A 82 2.50 11.79 9.09
CA VAL A 82 3.35 12.09 7.93
C VAL A 82 3.47 13.58 7.66
N ASN A 83 4.63 13.98 7.12
CA ASN A 83 4.90 15.35 6.69
C ASN A 83 5.35 15.43 5.23
N ARG A 84 5.98 14.37 4.68
CA ARG A 84 6.66 14.36 3.38
C ARG A 84 6.02 13.44 2.37
N CYS A 85 5.80 12.16 2.70
CA CYS A 85 5.43 11.13 1.75
C CYS A 85 4.01 11.32 1.18
N LEU A 86 3.78 10.77 -0.01
CA LEU A 86 2.45 10.63 -0.58
C LEU A 86 1.69 9.52 0.16
N VAL A 87 0.47 9.76 0.60
CA VAL A 87 -0.38 8.74 1.22
C VAL A 87 -1.46 8.30 0.23
N VAL A 88 -1.47 7.01 -0.06
CA VAL A 88 -2.47 6.30 -0.88
C VAL A 88 -3.33 5.45 0.03
N VAL A 89 -4.65 5.46 -0.15
CA VAL A 89 -5.59 4.66 0.66
C VAL A 89 -6.39 3.74 -0.23
N ASP A 90 -6.47 2.46 0.12
CA ASP A 90 -7.28 1.50 -0.62
C ASP A 90 -8.77 1.75 -0.41
N LEU A 91 -9.52 1.68 -1.50
CA LEU A 91 -10.96 1.43 -1.44
C LEU A 91 -11.18 -0.05 -1.10
N PRO A 92 -11.83 -0.38 0.04
CA PRO A 92 -12.07 -1.76 0.42
C PRO A 92 -13.11 -2.43 -0.48
N PHE A 93 -13.11 -3.76 -0.49
CA PHE A 93 -14.10 -4.55 -1.23
C PHE A 93 -15.54 -4.12 -0.90
N GLY A 94 -16.39 -4.04 -1.92
CA GLY A 94 -17.79 -3.60 -1.80
C GLY A 94 -17.99 -2.10 -1.89
N SER A 95 -16.94 -1.28 -1.81
CA SER A 95 -17.04 0.19 -1.80
C SER A 95 -16.96 0.84 -3.18
N TYR A 96 -16.64 0.09 -4.26
CA TYR A 96 -16.48 0.64 -5.61
C TYR A 96 -16.92 -0.28 -6.75
N GLN A 97 -17.18 -1.57 -6.47
CA GLN A 97 -17.47 -2.56 -7.53
C GLN A 97 -18.88 -2.46 -8.09
N SER A 98 -19.84 -1.92 -7.33
CA SER A 98 -21.26 -1.92 -7.74
C SER A 98 -21.57 -0.89 -8.84
N ASN A 99 -21.04 0.33 -8.76
CA ASN A 99 -21.14 1.36 -9.80
C ASN A 99 -20.20 2.54 -9.51
N SER A 100 -20.02 3.41 -10.50
CA SER A 100 -19.11 4.55 -10.44
C SER A 100 -19.52 5.66 -9.46
N ASP A 101 -20.81 5.82 -9.16
CA ASP A 101 -21.29 6.84 -8.21
C ASP A 101 -21.00 6.42 -6.76
N ILE A 102 -21.16 5.12 -6.42
CA ILE A 102 -20.76 4.58 -5.12
C ILE A 102 -19.23 4.64 -4.97
N ALA A 103 -18.48 4.33 -6.03
CA ALA A 103 -17.04 4.45 -6.03
C ALA A 103 -16.59 5.89 -5.74
N LEU A 104 -17.20 6.89 -6.39
CA LEU A 104 -16.94 8.30 -6.13
C LEU A 104 -17.31 8.71 -4.70
N ALA A 105 -18.48 8.29 -4.21
CA ALA A 105 -18.91 8.60 -2.85
C ALA A 105 -17.95 8.06 -1.81
N SER A 106 -17.47 6.82 -2.00
CA SER A 106 -16.47 6.18 -1.13
C SER A 106 -15.12 6.92 -1.18
N ALA A 107 -14.65 7.28 -2.38
CA ALA A 107 -13.43 8.06 -2.56
C ALA A 107 -13.51 9.44 -1.88
N ILE A 108 -14.64 10.15 -2.03
CA ILE A 108 -14.89 11.44 -1.37
C ILE A 108 -14.84 11.29 0.15
N ARG A 109 -15.43 10.24 0.71
CA ARG A 109 -15.40 9.99 2.16
C ARG A 109 -13.96 9.85 2.64
N ILE A 110 -13.16 8.98 2.01
CA ILE A 110 -11.76 8.80 2.39
C ILE A 110 -11.01 10.13 2.32
N MET A 111 -11.08 10.85 1.20
CA MET A 111 -10.36 12.12 1.04
C MET A 111 -10.76 13.19 2.07
N LYS A 112 -12.06 13.37 2.30
CA LYS A 112 -12.57 14.42 3.21
C LYS A 112 -12.38 14.08 4.68
N GLU A 113 -12.61 12.83 5.07
CA GLU A 113 -12.61 12.43 6.48
C GLU A 113 -11.18 12.19 6.99
N THR A 114 -10.22 11.89 6.09
CA THR A 114 -8.85 11.55 6.50
C THR A 114 -7.81 12.60 6.13
N GLY A 115 -8.02 13.35 5.05
CA GLY A 115 -6.99 14.19 4.44
C GLY A 115 -5.99 13.41 3.58
N ALA A 116 -6.30 12.17 3.19
CA ALA A 116 -5.47 11.35 2.28
C ALA A 116 -5.20 12.09 0.96
N HIS A 117 -4.09 11.71 0.29
CA HIS A 117 -3.64 12.39 -0.92
C HIS A 117 -4.17 11.73 -2.20
N SER A 118 -4.50 10.45 -2.14
CA SER A 118 -4.96 9.66 -3.28
C SER A 118 -5.60 8.36 -2.80
N ILE A 119 -6.28 7.68 -3.71
CA ILE A 119 -6.87 6.37 -3.45
C ILE A 119 -6.29 5.29 -4.37
N LYS A 120 -6.44 4.01 -3.99
CA LYS A 120 -6.14 2.86 -4.85
C LYS A 120 -7.37 1.95 -4.95
N LEU A 121 -7.55 1.31 -6.10
CA LEU A 121 -8.58 0.30 -6.32
C LEU A 121 -8.08 -0.80 -7.25
N GLU A 122 -8.66 -1.97 -7.13
CA GLU A 122 -8.28 -3.18 -7.84
C GLU A 122 -9.17 -3.45 -9.04
N GLY A 123 -8.57 -3.87 -10.14
CA GLY A 123 -9.23 -4.25 -11.39
C GLY A 123 -8.75 -3.43 -12.58
N GLY A 124 -9.09 -3.92 -13.78
CA GLY A 124 -8.78 -3.30 -15.07
C GLY A 124 -10.02 -2.72 -15.71
N GLU A 125 -10.40 -3.30 -16.86
CA GLU A 125 -11.58 -2.90 -17.65
C GLU A 125 -12.85 -2.74 -16.80
N GLU A 126 -13.03 -3.62 -15.83
CA GLU A 126 -14.21 -3.69 -14.97
C GLU A 126 -14.43 -2.43 -14.10
N VAL A 127 -13.36 -1.68 -13.82
CA VAL A 127 -13.39 -0.50 -12.93
C VAL A 127 -13.05 0.82 -13.63
N VAL A 128 -12.82 0.79 -14.94
CA VAL A 128 -12.44 1.99 -15.72
C VAL A 128 -13.42 3.15 -15.56
N ASP A 129 -14.71 2.89 -15.51
CA ASP A 129 -15.72 3.94 -15.34
C ASP A 129 -15.68 4.54 -13.94
N SER A 130 -15.43 3.72 -12.91
CA SER A 130 -15.20 4.20 -11.55
C SER A 130 -13.93 5.06 -11.47
N VAL A 131 -12.84 4.64 -12.10
CA VAL A 131 -11.60 5.43 -12.19
C VAL A 131 -11.84 6.77 -12.84
N LYS A 132 -12.44 6.80 -14.04
CA LYS A 132 -12.76 8.06 -14.76
C LYS A 132 -13.61 9.00 -13.91
N ARG A 133 -14.63 8.45 -13.24
CA ARG A 133 -15.56 9.22 -12.42
C ARG A 133 -14.87 9.88 -11.23
N ILE A 134 -13.96 9.14 -10.57
CA ILE A 134 -13.18 9.61 -9.42
C ILE A 134 -12.14 10.65 -9.87
N VAL A 135 -11.39 10.36 -10.95
CA VAL A 135 -10.37 11.28 -11.50
C VAL A 135 -11.01 12.59 -11.96
N SER A 136 -12.19 12.53 -12.63
CA SER A 136 -12.91 13.74 -13.06
C SER A 136 -13.39 14.62 -11.91
N ALA A 137 -13.52 14.07 -10.70
CA ALA A 137 -13.82 14.83 -9.48
C ALA A 137 -12.57 15.45 -8.82
N GLY A 138 -11.38 15.28 -9.42
CA GLY A 138 -10.12 15.84 -8.93
C GLY A 138 -9.37 14.96 -7.92
N ILE A 139 -9.76 13.69 -7.75
CA ILE A 139 -9.12 12.74 -6.82
C ILE A 139 -8.11 11.90 -7.60
N PRO A 140 -6.81 11.92 -7.21
CA PRO A 140 -5.80 11.06 -7.84
C PRO A 140 -6.05 9.58 -7.55
N VAL A 141 -5.93 8.72 -8.59
CA VAL A 141 -6.19 7.28 -8.50
C VAL A 141 -4.94 6.50 -8.88
N MET A 142 -4.60 5.49 -8.08
CA MET A 142 -3.65 4.43 -8.40
C MET A 142 -4.43 3.16 -8.75
N GLY A 143 -4.13 2.52 -9.87
CA GLY A 143 -4.70 1.23 -10.24
C GLY A 143 -3.95 0.06 -9.59
N HIS A 144 -4.55 -1.14 -9.64
CA HIS A 144 -3.90 -2.36 -9.16
C HIS A 144 -4.30 -3.55 -10.05
N LEU A 145 -3.31 -4.19 -10.64
CA LEU A 145 -3.46 -5.32 -11.58
C LEU A 145 -2.60 -6.53 -11.17
N GLY A 146 -2.90 -7.66 -11.77
CA GLY A 146 -2.26 -8.94 -11.48
C GLY A 146 -3.03 -9.75 -10.46
N LEU A 147 -2.39 -10.19 -9.39
CA LEU A 147 -3.10 -10.73 -8.24
C LEU A 147 -3.77 -9.56 -7.51
N THR A 148 -5.08 -9.58 -7.50
CA THR A 148 -5.90 -8.60 -6.77
C THR A 148 -6.52 -9.32 -5.57
N PRO A 149 -6.06 -9.10 -4.31
CA PRO A 149 -6.52 -9.83 -3.13
C PRO A 149 -8.04 -9.77 -2.91
N GLN A 150 -8.68 -8.69 -3.30
CA GLN A 150 -10.15 -8.57 -3.23
C GLN A 150 -10.89 -9.56 -4.16
N SER A 151 -10.20 -10.12 -5.16
CA SER A 151 -10.73 -11.14 -6.07
C SER A 151 -10.33 -12.57 -5.68
N ILE A 152 -9.88 -12.80 -4.44
CA ILE A 152 -9.28 -14.09 -4.04
C ILE A 152 -10.20 -15.28 -4.24
N TYR A 153 -11.49 -15.15 -3.98
CA TYR A 153 -12.44 -16.24 -4.21
C TYR A 153 -12.71 -16.52 -5.69
N LYS A 154 -12.57 -15.50 -6.56
CA LYS A 154 -12.61 -15.70 -8.02
C LYS A 154 -11.37 -16.46 -8.51
N PHE A 155 -10.22 -16.19 -7.92
CA PHE A 155 -8.96 -16.84 -8.30
C PHE A 155 -8.78 -18.21 -7.63
N GLY A 156 -9.36 -18.43 -6.46
CA GLY A 156 -9.25 -19.66 -5.68
C GLY A 156 -7.87 -19.89 -5.04
N THR A 157 -6.88 -19.03 -5.33
CA THR A 157 -5.48 -19.20 -4.88
C THR A 157 -4.69 -17.91 -5.01
N TYR A 158 -3.64 -17.77 -4.18
CA TYR A 158 -2.64 -16.69 -4.25
C TYR A 158 -1.48 -16.99 -5.21
N THR A 159 -1.68 -17.75 -6.28
CA THR A 159 -0.63 -18.06 -7.27
C THR A 159 -0.30 -16.87 -8.16
N VAL A 160 0.86 -16.94 -8.85
CA VAL A 160 1.28 -15.94 -9.85
C VAL A 160 0.25 -15.88 -10.97
N ARG A 161 -0.22 -14.67 -11.28
CA ARG A 161 -1.22 -14.37 -12.32
C ARG A 161 -0.56 -14.08 -13.67
N ALA A 162 -1.38 -14.04 -14.72
CA ALA A 162 -0.96 -13.67 -16.09
C ALA A 162 0.22 -14.50 -16.65
N LYS A 163 0.27 -15.80 -16.31
CA LYS A 163 1.20 -16.75 -16.93
C LYS A 163 0.74 -17.16 -18.32
N GLU A 164 -0.57 -17.32 -18.49
CA GLU A 164 -1.19 -17.71 -19.75
C GLU A 164 -1.35 -16.49 -20.67
N ALA A 165 -1.26 -16.72 -21.98
CA ALA A 165 -1.25 -15.65 -22.97
C ALA A 165 -2.48 -14.74 -22.91
N ASP A 166 -3.67 -15.29 -22.70
CA ASP A 166 -4.92 -14.51 -22.66
C ASP A 166 -4.95 -13.57 -21.46
N GLU A 167 -4.54 -14.06 -20.28
CA GLU A 167 -4.49 -13.25 -19.07
C GLU A 167 -3.38 -12.19 -19.16
N ALA A 168 -2.23 -12.53 -19.76
CA ALA A 168 -1.15 -11.57 -20.00
C ALA A 168 -1.58 -10.48 -20.98
N ASN A 169 -2.29 -10.84 -22.05
CA ASN A 169 -2.84 -9.88 -23.02
C ASN A 169 -3.91 -9.00 -22.39
N LYS A 170 -4.78 -9.54 -21.53
CA LYS A 170 -5.75 -8.76 -20.76
C LYS A 170 -5.01 -7.74 -19.86
N LEU A 171 -4.01 -8.17 -19.11
CA LEU A 171 -3.24 -7.30 -18.22
C LEU A 171 -2.57 -6.13 -18.97
N ARG A 172 -2.00 -6.38 -20.16
CA ARG A 172 -1.42 -5.31 -21.00
C ARG A 172 -2.47 -4.28 -21.43
N ARG A 173 -3.66 -4.76 -21.85
CA ARG A 173 -4.78 -3.86 -22.22
C ARG A 173 -5.27 -3.07 -21.02
N ASP A 174 -5.50 -3.75 -19.91
CA ASP A 174 -6.00 -3.12 -18.67
C ASP A 174 -5.07 -2.03 -18.15
N ALA A 175 -3.75 -2.26 -18.18
CA ALA A 175 -2.76 -1.27 -17.77
C ALA A 175 -2.86 0.03 -18.60
N LYS A 176 -3.02 -0.11 -19.93
CA LYS A 176 -3.22 1.04 -20.83
C LYS A 176 -4.59 1.70 -20.65
N LEU A 177 -5.62 0.93 -20.32
CA LEU A 177 -6.95 1.49 -20.04
C LEU A 177 -6.94 2.33 -18.76
N LEU A 178 -6.26 1.85 -17.70
CA LEU A 178 -6.10 2.59 -16.45
C LEU A 178 -5.30 3.89 -16.64
N GLU A 179 -4.19 3.84 -17.40
CA GLU A 179 -3.44 5.04 -17.76
C GLU A 179 -4.34 6.04 -18.51
N LYS A 180 -5.05 5.59 -19.54
CA LYS A 180 -5.98 6.43 -20.32
C LYS A 180 -7.15 6.96 -19.48
N ALA A 181 -7.57 6.23 -18.45
CA ALA A 181 -8.60 6.67 -17.52
C ALA A 181 -8.11 7.76 -16.55
N GLY A 182 -6.80 8.02 -16.49
CA GLY A 182 -6.18 9.06 -15.68
C GLY A 182 -5.56 8.59 -14.38
N CYS A 183 -5.29 7.28 -14.20
CA CYS A 183 -4.48 6.81 -13.09
C CYS A 183 -3.10 7.47 -13.12
N PHE A 184 -2.58 7.87 -11.94
CA PHE A 184 -1.23 8.43 -11.84
C PHE A 184 -0.15 7.35 -11.67
N GLY A 185 -0.51 6.11 -11.42
CA GLY A 185 0.36 4.96 -11.26
C GLY A 185 -0.44 3.66 -11.18
N VAL A 186 0.24 2.51 -11.30
CA VAL A 186 -0.38 1.18 -11.25
C VAL A 186 0.48 0.24 -10.41
N VAL A 187 -0.13 -0.46 -9.45
CA VAL A 187 0.49 -1.59 -8.75
C VAL A 187 0.40 -2.83 -9.65
N LEU A 188 1.50 -3.56 -9.77
CA LEU A 188 1.59 -4.85 -10.45
C LEU A 188 1.94 -5.92 -9.41
N GLU A 189 0.97 -6.80 -9.09
CA GLU A 189 1.17 -7.80 -8.07
C GLU A 189 1.25 -9.22 -8.63
N LYS A 190 2.31 -9.94 -8.21
CA LYS A 190 2.47 -11.39 -8.42
C LYS A 190 2.25 -11.85 -9.86
N ILE A 191 2.96 -11.20 -10.79
CA ILE A 191 2.98 -11.51 -12.23
C ILE A 191 4.41 -11.86 -12.69
N PRO A 192 4.59 -12.50 -13.86
CA PRO A 192 5.91 -12.75 -14.41
C PRO A 192 6.72 -11.46 -14.60
N ALA A 193 8.02 -11.49 -14.24
CA ALA A 193 8.90 -10.32 -14.25
C ALA A 193 9.05 -9.72 -15.66
N GLU A 194 9.12 -10.52 -16.70
CA GLU A 194 9.21 -10.04 -18.09
C GLU A 194 7.92 -9.32 -18.51
N LEU A 195 6.75 -9.84 -18.14
CA LEU A 195 5.48 -9.16 -18.40
C LEU A 195 5.40 -7.82 -17.67
N ALA A 196 5.85 -7.78 -16.39
CA ALA A 196 5.92 -6.53 -15.64
C ALA A 196 6.86 -5.51 -16.28
N LYS A 197 8.00 -5.96 -16.85
CA LYS A 197 8.92 -5.12 -17.62
C LYS A 197 8.24 -4.53 -18.84
N GLU A 198 7.64 -5.36 -19.69
CA GLU A 198 6.92 -4.91 -20.89
C GLU A 198 5.83 -3.90 -20.57
N VAL A 199 5.04 -4.14 -19.52
CA VAL A 199 3.99 -3.21 -19.08
C VAL A 199 4.60 -1.90 -18.60
N THR A 200 5.65 -1.95 -17.78
CA THR A 200 6.35 -0.76 -17.26
C THR A 200 6.90 0.12 -18.38
N GLU A 201 7.53 -0.49 -19.39
CA GLU A 201 8.08 0.21 -20.56
C GLU A 201 6.99 0.78 -21.48
N SER A 202 5.80 0.19 -21.47
CA SER A 202 4.68 0.61 -22.32
C SER A 202 3.86 1.77 -21.74
N LEU A 203 4.04 2.10 -20.46
CA LEU A 203 3.27 3.14 -19.76
C LEU A 203 4.12 4.39 -19.50
N HIS A 204 3.48 5.56 -19.49
CA HIS A 204 4.09 6.82 -19.06
C HIS A 204 3.95 7.05 -17.55
N ILE A 205 2.94 6.43 -16.91
CA ILE A 205 2.73 6.49 -15.46
C ILE A 205 3.61 5.45 -14.73
N PRO A 206 4.03 5.72 -13.48
CA PRO A 206 4.82 4.78 -12.69
C PRO A 206 4.12 3.45 -12.43
N THR A 207 4.90 2.36 -12.48
CA THR A 207 4.49 1.03 -12.01
C THR A 207 5.17 0.70 -10.69
N ILE A 208 4.41 0.15 -9.74
CA ILE A 208 4.90 -0.27 -8.42
C ILE A 208 4.73 -1.80 -8.32
N GLY A 209 5.84 -2.53 -8.19
CA GLY A 209 5.83 -3.99 -8.15
C GLY A 209 5.71 -4.55 -6.74
N ILE A 210 5.01 -5.67 -6.60
CA ILE A 210 5.09 -6.59 -5.48
C ILE A 210 5.04 -8.02 -6.00
N GLY A 211 6.16 -8.74 -5.91
CA GLY A 211 6.28 -10.05 -6.55
C GLY A 211 6.17 -10.00 -8.09
N ALA A 212 6.56 -8.88 -8.70
CA ALA A 212 6.53 -8.63 -10.15
C ALA A 212 7.93 -8.39 -10.75
N GLY A 213 8.99 -8.74 -10.03
CA GLY A 213 10.37 -8.57 -10.48
C GLY A 213 10.90 -7.14 -10.25
N MET A 214 12.13 -6.91 -10.77
CA MET A 214 12.90 -5.69 -10.47
C MET A 214 12.68 -4.53 -11.46
N HIS A 215 11.99 -4.76 -12.55
CA HIS A 215 11.90 -3.81 -13.66
C HIS A 215 10.83 -2.73 -13.47
N CYS A 216 9.89 -2.90 -12.54
CA CYS A 216 8.93 -1.84 -12.17
C CYS A 216 9.66 -0.57 -11.71
N ASP A 217 9.02 0.59 -11.85
CA ASP A 217 9.56 1.88 -11.43
C ASP A 217 9.71 1.99 -9.91
N GLY A 218 8.92 1.24 -9.16
CA GLY A 218 9.01 1.16 -7.70
C GLY A 218 8.67 -0.22 -7.16
N GLN A 219 8.74 -0.36 -5.82
CA GLN A 219 8.40 -1.59 -5.10
C GLN A 219 7.58 -1.26 -3.86
N VAL A 220 6.61 -2.13 -3.53
CA VAL A 220 5.85 -2.07 -2.29
C VAL A 220 5.97 -3.38 -1.52
N LEU A 221 5.99 -3.30 -0.19
CA LEU A 221 5.85 -4.42 0.73
C LEU A 221 4.83 -4.07 1.83
N VAL A 222 4.26 -5.11 2.42
CA VAL A 222 3.52 -4.99 3.68
C VAL A 222 4.54 -4.82 4.82
N MET A 223 4.40 -3.76 5.60
CA MET A 223 5.34 -3.41 6.68
C MET A 223 5.54 -4.56 7.68
N HIS A 224 4.46 -5.21 8.08
CA HIS A 224 4.52 -6.32 9.05
C HIS A 224 5.35 -7.49 8.55
N ASP A 225 5.27 -7.78 7.25
CA ASP A 225 6.04 -8.84 6.62
C ASP A 225 7.51 -8.43 6.48
N MET A 226 7.77 -7.21 6.02
CA MET A 226 9.12 -6.66 5.84
C MET A 226 9.90 -6.59 7.16
N LEU A 227 9.23 -6.23 8.25
CA LEU A 227 9.83 -6.12 9.58
C LEU A 227 9.85 -7.46 10.34
N GLY A 228 9.30 -8.55 9.77
CA GLY A 228 9.30 -9.86 10.40
C GLY A 228 8.41 -9.93 11.65
N ILE A 229 7.32 -9.17 11.68
CA ILE A 229 6.27 -9.31 12.71
C ILE A 229 5.45 -10.56 12.41
N ASN A 230 5.05 -10.74 11.14
CA ASN A 230 4.37 -11.94 10.67
C ASN A 230 5.41 -13.03 10.36
N THR A 231 5.35 -14.15 11.10
CA THR A 231 6.31 -15.25 10.97
C THR A 231 5.86 -16.36 10.03
N GLU A 232 4.56 -16.41 9.71
CA GLU A 232 3.96 -17.50 8.92
C GLU A 232 4.00 -17.24 7.42
N PHE A 233 3.95 -15.98 7.01
CA PHE A 233 3.92 -15.57 5.60
C PHE A 233 5.34 -15.33 5.07
N LYS A 234 5.86 -16.25 4.26
CA LYS A 234 7.23 -16.18 3.69
C LYS A 234 7.22 -16.44 2.16
N PRO A 235 6.57 -15.62 1.36
CA PRO A 235 6.58 -15.80 -0.08
C PRO A 235 7.98 -15.49 -0.65
N ARG A 236 8.29 -16.09 -1.82
CA ARG A 236 9.61 -15.93 -2.48
C ARG A 236 10.03 -14.47 -2.71
N PHE A 237 9.09 -13.56 -2.94
CA PHE A 237 9.37 -12.15 -3.22
C PHE A 237 9.64 -11.32 -1.97
N LEU A 238 9.31 -11.83 -0.78
CA LEU A 238 9.50 -11.10 0.47
C LEU A 238 10.95 -11.17 0.91
N ARG A 239 11.57 -10.01 1.11
CA ARG A 239 12.80 -9.87 1.87
C ARG A 239 12.45 -9.29 3.24
N GLN A 240 12.78 -10.03 4.30
CA GLN A 240 12.71 -9.50 5.66
C GLN A 240 13.98 -8.71 5.95
N TYR A 241 13.81 -7.49 6.47
CA TYR A 241 14.90 -6.59 6.85
C TYR A 241 15.16 -6.59 8.35
N LEU A 242 14.22 -7.14 9.14
CA LEU A 242 14.29 -7.22 10.60
C LEU A 242 13.51 -8.46 11.07
N ASN A 243 13.83 -8.98 12.25
CA ASN A 243 13.04 -10.00 12.96
C ASN A 243 12.41 -9.35 14.21
N LEU A 244 11.39 -8.51 13.97
CA LEU A 244 10.78 -7.74 15.05
C LEU A 244 9.93 -8.60 15.99
N ASN A 245 9.38 -9.71 15.50
CA ASN A 245 8.67 -10.68 16.35
C ASN A 245 9.54 -11.21 17.50
N GLU A 246 10.76 -11.64 17.20
CA GLU A 246 11.71 -12.15 18.20
C GLU A 246 12.14 -11.04 19.17
N GLN A 247 12.43 -9.85 18.65
CA GLN A 247 12.87 -8.72 19.49
C GLN A 247 11.78 -8.27 20.45
N ILE A 248 10.54 -8.16 19.99
CA ILE A 248 9.39 -7.82 20.84
C ILE A 248 9.17 -8.93 21.88
N THR A 249 9.20 -10.19 21.47
CA THR A 249 9.00 -11.32 22.37
C THR A 249 10.06 -11.32 23.49
N THR A 250 11.33 -11.12 23.15
CA THR A 250 12.44 -11.06 24.11
C THR A 250 12.25 -9.86 25.07
N ALA A 251 11.89 -8.68 24.56
CA ALA A 251 11.67 -7.52 25.39
C ALA A 251 10.50 -7.72 26.37
N VAL A 252 9.39 -8.32 25.90
CA VAL A 252 8.23 -8.62 26.77
C VAL A 252 8.59 -9.67 27.82
N GLN A 253 9.36 -10.71 27.47
CA GLN A 253 9.83 -11.71 28.41
C GLN A 253 10.73 -11.10 29.51
N GLN A 254 11.62 -10.16 29.14
CA GLN A 254 12.45 -9.44 30.08
C GLN A 254 11.60 -8.58 31.03
N TYR A 255 10.64 -7.82 30.49
CA TYR A 255 9.70 -7.06 31.31
C TYR A 255 8.93 -7.93 32.33
N ILE A 256 8.41 -9.06 31.86
CA ILE A 256 7.74 -10.05 32.75
C ILE A 256 8.66 -10.52 33.87
N LYS A 257 9.91 -10.83 33.55
CA LYS A 257 10.92 -11.27 34.52
C LYS A 257 11.18 -10.18 35.56
N ASP A 258 11.36 -8.94 35.13
CA ASP A 258 11.65 -7.80 36.01
C ASP A 258 10.49 -7.49 36.94
N VAL A 259 9.25 -7.49 36.45
CA VAL A 259 8.06 -7.28 37.28
C VAL A 259 7.90 -8.41 38.31
N LYS A 260 7.98 -9.67 37.88
CA LYS A 260 7.82 -10.83 38.79
C LYS A 260 8.97 -10.96 39.79
N GLY A 261 10.18 -10.55 39.39
CA GLY A 261 11.38 -10.52 40.22
C GLY A 261 11.48 -9.28 41.11
N LYS A 262 10.50 -8.37 41.06
CA LYS A 262 10.47 -7.09 41.82
C LYS A 262 11.68 -6.20 41.53
N SER A 263 12.26 -6.31 40.34
CA SER A 263 13.35 -5.42 39.87
C SER A 263 12.85 -4.24 39.05
N PHE A 264 11.56 -4.22 38.71
CA PHE A 264 10.85 -3.09 38.10
C PHE A 264 9.54 -2.85 38.84
N PRO A 265 9.17 -1.58 39.20
CA PRO A 265 10.04 -0.41 39.09
C PRO A 265 11.13 -0.40 40.17
N LYS A 266 12.29 0.18 39.84
CA LYS A 266 13.35 0.49 40.82
C LYS A 266 12.95 1.71 41.68
N GLU A 267 13.66 1.95 42.77
CA GLU A 267 13.42 3.10 43.64
C GLU A 267 13.51 4.45 42.88
N SER A 268 14.43 4.53 41.92
CA SER A 268 14.58 5.72 41.04
C SER A 268 13.46 5.90 39.98
N GLU A 269 12.59 4.94 39.83
CA GLU A 269 11.46 4.91 38.87
C GLU A 269 10.11 5.10 39.56
N GLN A 270 10.12 5.47 40.88
CA GLN A 270 8.93 5.73 41.69
C GLN A 270 8.74 7.24 41.88
N TYR A 271 7.50 7.68 42.16
CA TYR A 271 7.13 9.05 42.46
C TYR A 271 6.87 9.23 43.94
#